data_6f088c35dd89830ba8279555779c1b11
#
_entry.id   6f088c35dd89830ba8279555779c1b11
#
_cell.length_a   1.000
_cell.length_b   1.000
_cell.length_c   1.000
_cell.angle_alpha   90.00
_cell.angle_beta   90.00
_cell.angle_gamma   90.00
#
_symmetry.space_group_name_H-M   'P 1'
#
loop_
_entity.id
_entity.type
_entity.pdbx_description
1 polymer ?
#
loop_
_entity_poly.entity_id
_entity_poly.type
_entity_poly.pdbx_seq_one_letter_code
_entity_poly.pdbx_strand_id
1 'polypeptide(L)'
;LVGRMMPVANSQAILLGNYAGALLDDAVCGNVECDWKTTLWNNVREKALEYASCRDLNVKEQFAVAAARQASNIVQVADQLSGDESPRDRGKAMLEPSLVCEALGIQGRVDLMTTDFRLLVEQKSGANWNIQRQTPNSYGSFQKEDHYVQVLLYYGVLRHNFNLPYDKTDIRLLYSKYPLPGGLVVVSFYKRLLAEALKFRNRAVALDYMVARQGFQTVMPLLKTANLNEKGITDKLWTNYVRPQLEGIISPVTTLEGADREYFCRMMTFVFREQLYNKTGTLGQGNSMADLWNMPLEEK
;
A
#
# COMPACT_ATOMS: atom_id res chain seq x y z
N LEU A 1 14.12 -0.15 -5.76
CA LEU A 1 15.26 -1.07 -5.64
C LEU A 1 15.70 -1.21 -4.18
N VAL A 2 16.16 -0.12 -3.56
CA VAL A 2 16.65 -0.14 -2.16
C VAL A 2 15.60 -0.70 -1.19
N GLY A 3 14.34 -0.32 -1.32
CA GLY A 3 13.25 -0.86 -0.50
C GLY A 3 13.08 -2.38 -0.59
N ARG A 4 13.44 -3.01 -1.70
CA ARG A 4 13.42 -4.48 -1.85
C ARG A 4 14.63 -5.17 -1.19
N MET A 5 15.68 -4.43 -0.92
CA MET A 5 16.87 -4.91 -0.22
C MET A 5 16.71 -4.85 1.30
N MET A 6 15.69 -4.12 1.78
CA MET A 6 15.42 -4.02 3.21
C MET A 6 14.69 -5.26 3.72
N PRO A 7 15.10 -5.80 4.87
CA PRO A 7 14.35 -6.87 5.51
C PRO A 7 12.96 -6.36 5.91
N VAL A 8 11.93 -7.13 5.56
CA VAL A 8 10.57 -6.87 6.02
C VAL A 8 10.37 -7.65 7.31
N ALA A 9 10.29 -6.94 8.43
CA ALA A 9 9.97 -7.52 9.73
C ALA A 9 8.52 -7.20 10.10
N ASN A 10 7.85 -8.12 10.76
CA ASN A 10 6.56 -7.84 11.37
C ASN A 10 6.73 -6.75 12.42
N SER A 11 5.82 -5.79 12.40
CA SER A 11 5.79 -4.69 13.36
C SER A 11 4.40 -4.51 13.94
N GLN A 12 4.33 -3.95 15.14
CA GLN A 12 3.05 -3.61 15.78
C GLN A 12 2.15 -2.76 14.87
N ALA A 13 2.74 -1.88 14.06
CA ALA A 13 2.00 -1.04 13.11
C ALA A 13 1.33 -1.85 12.00
N ILE A 14 2.00 -2.89 11.47
CA ILE A 14 1.44 -3.80 10.46
C ILE A 14 0.29 -4.60 11.06
N LEU A 15 0.49 -5.17 12.25
CA LEU A 15 -0.56 -5.94 12.94
C LEU A 15 -1.79 -5.08 13.25
N LEU A 16 -1.58 -3.84 13.67
CA LEU A 16 -2.66 -2.89 13.89
C LEU A 16 -3.40 -2.55 12.58
N GLY A 17 -2.69 -2.46 11.47
CA GLY A 17 -3.28 -2.27 10.15
C GLY A 17 -4.19 -3.42 9.74
N ASN A 18 -3.70 -4.65 9.87
CA ASN A 18 -4.47 -5.86 9.58
C ASN A 18 -5.74 -5.95 10.43
N TYR A 19 -5.62 -5.67 11.71
CA TYR A 19 -6.76 -5.63 12.63
C TYR A 19 -7.76 -4.53 12.28
N ALA A 20 -7.29 -3.34 11.93
CA ALA A 20 -8.15 -2.22 11.55
C ALA A 20 -8.94 -2.50 10.26
N GLY A 21 -8.34 -3.23 9.29
CA GLY A 21 -9.06 -3.73 8.10
C GLY A 21 -10.21 -4.67 8.49
N ALA A 22 -9.92 -5.70 9.29
CA ALA A 22 -10.96 -6.63 9.77
C ALA A 22 -12.10 -5.91 10.53
N LEU A 23 -11.77 -4.87 11.30
CA LEU A 23 -12.77 -4.05 11.98
C LEU A 23 -13.65 -3.24 11.01
N LEU A 24 -13.08 -2.72 9.93
CA LEU A 24 -13.86 -2.02 8.93
C LEU A 24 -14.86 -2.97 8.26
N ASP A 25 -14.40 -4.17 7.93
CA ASP A 25 -15.25 -5.21 7.35
C ASP A 25 -16.41 -5.57 8.27
N ASP A 26 -16.14 -5.83 9.55
CA ASP A 26 -17.16 -6.14 10.56
C ASP A 26 -18.15 -4.99 10.75
N ALA A 27 -17.67 -3.74 10.82
CA ALA A 27 -18.49 -2.57 11.01
C ALA A 27 -19.42 -2.29 9.81
N VAL A 28 -18.91 -2.47 8.58
CA VAL A 28 -19.69 -2.27 7.34
C VAL A 28 -20.68 -3.40 7.11
N CYS A 29 -20.30 -4.66 7.41
CA CYS A 29 -21.21 -5.81 7.33
C CYS A 29 -22.39 -5.74 8.30
N GLY A 30 -22.38 -4.80 9.25
CA GLY A 30 -23.50 -4.55 10.15
C GLY A 30 -23.75 -5.68 11.15
N ASN A 31 -22.70 -6.36 11.61
CA ASN A 31 -22.74 -7.12 12.85
C ASN A 31 -22.96 -6.11 13.97
N VAL A 32 -24.21 -5.99 14.41
CA VAL A 32 -24.75 -4.93 15.28
C VAL A 32 -24.01 -4.83 16.62
N GLU A 33 -23.26 -5.85 16.96
CA GLU A 33 -22.35 -5.90 18.10
C GLU A 33 -20.93 -6.20 17.59
N CYS A 34 -20.35 -5.26 16.83
CA CYS A 34 -18.93 -5.34 16.49
C CYS A 34 -18.13 -5.21 17.81
N ASP A 35 -18.00 -6.33 18.52
CA ASP A 35 -17.12 -6.40 19.67
C ASP A 35 -15.68 -6.45 19.16
N TRP A 36 -15.04 -5.29 19.24
CA TRP A 36 -13.67 -5.13 18.78
C TRP A 36 -12.69 -6.13 19.41
N LYS A 37 -13.00 -6.67 20.60
CA LYS A 37 -12.19 -7.69 21.27
C LYS A 37 -12.30 -9.03 20.56
N THR A 38 -13.49 -9.40 20.13
CA THR A 38 -13.72 -10.62 19.35
C THR A 38 -13.02 -10.54 18.00
N THR A 39 -13.16 -9.41 17.29
CA THR A 39 -12.43 -9.18 16.02
C THR A 39 -10.91 -9.24 16.24
N LEU A 40 -10.41 -8.63 17.32
CA LEU A 40 -8.99 -8.68 17.66
C LEU A 40 -8.52 -10.11 17.91
N TRP A 41 -9.29 -10.87 18.69
CA TRP A 41 -8.96 -12.25 19.00
C TRP A 41 -8.95 -13.15 17.76
N ASN A 42 -9.91 -13.00 16.88
CA ASN A 42 -9.95 -13.73 15.61
C ASN A 42 -8.73 -13.37 14.72
N ASN A 43 -8.40 -12.10 14.62
CA ASN A 43 -7.22 -11.65 13.88
C ASN A 43 -5.92 -12.20 14.46
N VAL A 44 -5.79 -12.26 15.81
CA VAL A 44 -4.64 -12.88 16.48
C VAL A 44 -4.57 -14.37 16.19
N ARG A 45 -5.68 -15.09 16.16
CA ARG A 45 -5.71 -16.52 15.84
C ARG A 45 -5.32 -16.81 14.40
N GLU A 46 -5.85 -16.05 13.47
CA GLU A 46 -5.55 -16.21 12.04
C GLU A 46 -4.09 -15.90 11.72
N LYS A 47 -3.51 -14.91 12.40
CA LYS A 47 -2.15 -14.42 12.16
C LYS A 47 -1.20 -14.69 13.34
N ALA A 48 -1.39 -15.83 13.99
CA ALA A 48 -0.67 -16.17 15.22
C ALA A 48 0.87 -16.11 15.08
N LEU A 49 1.42 -16.57 13.93
CA LEU A 49 2.86 -16.53 13.68
C LEU A 49 3.38 -15.10 13.51
N GLU A 50 2.60 -14.24 12.88
CA GLU A 50 2.95 -12.83 12.68
C GLU A 50 2.97 -12.09 14.03
N TYR A 51 1.98 -12.34 14.88
CA TYR A 51 1.94 -11.80 16.24
C TYR A 51 3.10 -12.34 17.10
N ALA A 52 3.37 -13.65 17.05
CA ALA A 52 4.46 -14.25 17.83
C ALA A 52 5.86 -13.79 17.39
N SER A 53 6.06 -13.47 16.10
CA SER A 53 7.33 -13.00 15.56
C SER A 53 7.53 -11.47 15.67
N CYS A 54 6.52 -10.73 16.13
CA CYS A 54 6.55 -9.27 16.23
C CYS A 54 7.34 -8.83 17.47
N ARG A 55 8.57 -8.33 17.27
CA ARG A 55 9.50 -7.98 18.34
C ARG A 55 9.10 -6.71 19.12
N ASP A 56 8.43 -5.77 18.46
CA ASP A 56 8.02 -4.48 19.03
C ASP A 56 6.60 -4.49 19.62
N LEU A 57 5.97 -5.66 19.70
CA LEU A 57 4.61 -5.80 20.17
C LEU A 57 4.49 -5.55 21.68
N ASN A 58 3.90 -4.42 22.05
CA ASN A 58 3.55 -4.09 23.43
C ASN A 58 2.02 -4.21 23.65
N VAL A 59 1.58 -5.43 23.98
CA VAL A 59 0.16 -5.77 24.04
C VAL A 59 -0.59 -4.96 25.09
N LYS A 60 -0.02 -4.79 26.29
CA LYS A 60 -0.74 -4.22 27.43
C LYS A 60 -0.87 -2.71 27.39
N GLU A 61 0.20 -2.02 27.04
CA GLU A 61 0.25 -0.56 27.17
C GLU A 61 -0.07 0.20 25.87
N GLN A 62 0.28 -0.36 24.73
CA GLN A 62 0.20 0.35 23.46
C GLN A 62 -0.77 -0.28 22.48
N PHE A 63 -0.67 -1.58 22.23
CA PHE A 63 -1.44 -2.25 21.19
C PHE A 63 -2.94 -2.30 21.51
N ALA A 64 -3.31 -2.75 22.70
CA ALA A 64 -4.72 -2.83 23.10
C ALA A 64 -5.41 -1.45 23.14
N VAL A 65 -4.68 -0.43 23.61
CA VAL A 65 -5.20 0.95 23.63
C VAL A 65 -5.38 1.49 22.22
N ALA A 66 -4.41 1.24 21.34
CA ALA A 66 -4.49 1.63 19.94
C ALA A 66 -5.65 0.89 19.23
N ALA A 67 -5.80 -0.41 19.47
CA ALA A 67 -6.87 -1.23 18.91
C ALA A 67 -8.26 -0.73 19.33
N ALA A 68 -8.47 -0.45 20.60
CA ALA A 68 -9.72 0.12 21.11
C ALA A 68 -10.05 1.48 20.50
N ARG A 69 -9.03 2.34 20.34
CA ARG A 69 -9.20 3.64 19.68
C ARG A 69 -9.56 3.50 18.19
N GLN A 70 -8.89 2.61 17.48
CA GLN A 70 -9.19 2.31 16.07
C GLN A 70 -10.66 1.84 15.95
N ALA A 71 -11.10 0.94 16.83
CA ALA A 71 -12.47 0.44 16.84
C ALA A 71 -13.49 1.56 16.99
N SER A 72 -13.31 2.44 17.98
CA SER A 72 -14.22 3.56 18.22
C SER A 72 -14.31 4.48 16.99
N ASN A 73 -13.18 4.79 16.35
CA ASN A 73 -13.15 5.67 15.18
C ASN A 73 -13.79 5.00 13.96
N ILE A 74 -13.50 3.71 13.71
CA ILE A 74 -14.02 2.98 12.55
C ILE A 74 -15.54 2.84 12.63
N VAL A 75 -16.10 2.52 13.81
CA VAL A 75 -17.55 2.45 14.00
C VAL A 75 -18.22 3.79 13.71
N GLN A 76 -17.66 4.90 14.21
CA GLN A 76 -18.19 6.24 13.91
C GLN A 76 -18.18 6.56 12.42
N VAL A 77 -17.10 6.17 11.71
CA VAL A 77 -17.01 6.37 10.25
C VAL A 77 -18.01 5.49 9.52
N ALA A 78 -18.14 4.21 9.89
CA ALA A 78 -19.14 3.32 9.29
C ALA A 78 -20.57 3.83 9.50
N ASP A 79 -20.88 4.39 10.66
CA ASP A 79 -22.16 5.04 10.94
C ASP A 79 -22.38 6.29 10.10
N GLN A 80 -21.37 7.14 9.94
CA GLN A 80 -21.46 8.32 9.07
C GLN A 80 -21.65 7.95 7.61
N LEU A 81 -20.85 7.02 7.09
CA LEU A 81 -20.99 6.52 5.71
C LEU A 81 -22.36 5.87 5.47
N SER A 82 -22.99 5.31 6.51
CA SER A 82 -24.34 4.74 6.46
C SER A 82 -25.46 5.80 6.46
N GLY A 83 -25.19 6.98 7.03
CA GLY A 83 -26.15 8.08 7.12
C GLY A 83 -26.31 8.86 5.82
N ASP A 84 -25.24 8.98 5.02
CA ASP A 84 -25.21 9.85 3.85
C ASP A 84 -25.76 9.22 2.56
N GLU A 85 -25.95 7.96 2.44
CA GLU A 85 -26.64 7.16 1.41
C GLU A 85 -26.34 5.68 1.64
N SER A 86 -26.75 5.18 2.78
CA SER A 86 -26.94 3.75 3.07
C SER A 86 -25.94 2.74 2.50
N PRO A 87 -24.67 2.70 2.95
CA PRO A 87 -23.82 1.52 2.73
C PRO A 87 -24.24 0.32 3.61
N ARG A 88 -25.16 0.49 4.58
CA ARG A 88 -25.77 -0.64 5.33
C ARG A 88 -26.70 -1.50 4.47
N ASP A 89 -27.04 -1.09 3.28
CA ASP A 89 -27.55 -2.01 2.30
C ASP A 89 -26.40 -2.93 1.89
N ARG A 90 -26.32 -4.09 2.54
CA ARG A 90 -25.30 -5.13 2.29
C ARG A 90 -25.13 -5.47 0.82
N GLY A 91 -26.16 -5.18 0.00
CA GLY A 91 -26.14 -5.32 -1.45
C GLY A 91 -25.33 -4.25 -2.18
N LYS A 92 -24.95 -3.14 -1.54
CA LYS A 92 -24.20 -2.04 -2.16
C LYS A 92 -22.76 -1.94 -1.77
N ALA A 93 -22.35 -2.45 -0.60
CA ALA A 93 -20.97 -2.43 -0.15
C ALA A 93 -20.21 -3.63 -0.70
N MET A 94 -19.07 -3.37 -1.30
CA MET A 94 -18.06 -4.37 -1.67
C MET A 94 -16.83 -4.17 -0.79
N LEU A 95 -16.49 -5.18 -0.01
CA LEU A 95 -15.32 -5.21 0.83
C LEU A 95 -14.16 -5.86 0.09
N GLU A 96 -12.99 -5.25 0.18
CA GLU A 96 -11.75 -5.73 -0.41
C GLU A 96 -11.86 -6.12 -1.90
N PRO A 97 -12.62 -5.38 -2.77
CA PRO A 97 -12.72 -5.74 -4.17
C PRO A 97 -11.38 -5.66 -4.86
N SER A 98 -11.04 -6.71 -5.59
CA SER A 98 -9.84 -6.74 -6.41
C SER A 98 -10.07 -5.99 -7.72
N LEU A 99 -9.24 -4.99 -7.97
CA LEU A 99 -9.27 -4.18 -9.17
C LEU A 99 -8.13 -4.60 -10.09
N VAL A 100 -8.43 -4.79 -11.35
CA VAL A 100 -7.45 -5.10 -12.37
C VAL A 100 -7.74 -4.31 -13.64
N CYS A 101 -6.70 -3.72 -14.22
CA CYS A 101 -6.77 -3.03 -15.50
C CYS A 101 -5.58 -3.40 -16.37
N GLU A 102 -5.81 -4.23 -17.38
CA GLU A 102 -4.78 -4.68 -18.29
C GLU A 102 -4.17 -3.50 -19.07
N ALA A 103 -4.99 -2.62 -19.61
CA ALA A 103 -4.54 -1.47 -20.41
C ALA A 103 -3.64 -0.50 -19.62
N LEU A 104 -3.90 -0.34 -18.32
CA LEU A 104 -3.03 0.44 -17.44
C LEU A 104 -1.91 -0.42 -16.82
N GLY A 105 -1.98 -1.76 -16.92
CA GLY A 105 -1.06 -2.69 -16.27
C GLY A 105 -1.02 -2.51 -14.75
N ILE A 106 -2.17 -2.35 -14.13
CA ILE A 106 -2.33 -2.12 -12.69
C ILE A 106 -3.32 -3.13 -12.14
N GLN A 107 -2.97 -3.68 -11.00
CA GLN A 107 -3.87 -4.45 -10.14
C GLN A 107 -3.76 -3.94 -8.71
N GLY A 108 -4.82 -4.08 -7.94
CA GLY A 108 -4.84 -3.69 -6.54
C GLY A 108 -6.12 -4.12 -5.87
N ARG A 109 -6.20 -3.89 -4.58
CA ARG A 109 -7.36 -4.19 -3.75
C ARG A 109 -7.71 -2.94 -2.96
N VAL A 110 -8.95 -2.51 -3.06
CA VAL A 110 -9.52 -1.38 -2.33
C VAL A 110 -10.15 -1.90 -1.05
N ASP A 111 -10.07 -1.16 0.06
CA ASP A 111 -10.66 -1.65 1.31
C ASP A 111 -12.19 -1.65 1.26
N LEU A 112 -12.80 -0.59 0.73
CA LEU A 112 -14.26 -0.50 0.61
C LEU A 112 -14.66 0.26 -0.67
N MET A 113 -15.66 -0.25 -1.36
CA MET A 113 -16.28 0.42 -2.50
C MET A 113 -17.76 0.09 -2.57
N THR A 114 -18.58 0.97 -3.19
CA THR A 114 -19.98 0.66 -3.47
C THR A 114 -20.17 0.08 -4.87
N THR A 115 -21.15 -0.81 -5.04
CA THR A 115 -21.45 -1.48 -6.33
C THR A 115 -21.85 -0.51 -7.43
N ASP A 116 -22.36 0.67 -7.08
CA ASP A 116 -22.70 1.75 -8.02
C ASP A 116 -21.53 2.71 -8.31
N PHE A 117 -20.34 2.43 -7.74
CA PHE A 117 -19.11 3.21 -7.87
C PHE A 117 -19.21 4.66 -7.35
N ARG A 118 -20.18 4.96 -6.46
CA ARG A 118 -20.31 6.31 -5.90
C ARG A 118 -19.33 6.60 -4.78
N LEU A 119 -18.87 5.58 -4.09
CA LEU A 119 -17.94 5.70 -2.95
C LEU A 119 -16.75 4.75 -3.12
N LEU A 120 -15.56 5.26 -2.84
CA LEU A 120 -14.33 4.49 -2.72
C LEU A 120 -13.62 4.95 -1.45
N VAL A 121 -13.31 4.02 -0.55
CA VAL A 121 -12.61 4.30 0.71
C VAL A 121 -11.37 3.42 0.80
N GLU A 122 -10.26 4.03 1.11
CA GLU A 122 -9.00 3.34 1.44
C GLU A 122 -8.63 3.65 2.88
N GLN A 123 -8.36 2.63 3.68
CA GLN A 123 -8.08 2.76 5.10
C GLN A 123 -6.58 2.77 5.39
N LYS A 124 -6.20 3.59 6.36
CA LYS A 124 -4.82 3.68 6.88
C LYS A 124 -4.85 3.78 8.40
N SER A 125 -4.27 2.79 9.08
CA SER A 125 -4.19 2.75 10.55
C SER A 125 -3.06 3.61 11.13
N GLY A 126 -2.13 4.06 10.28
CA GLY A 126 -0.92 4.75 10.67
C GLY A 126 -1.10 6.24 11.01
N ALA A 127 -0.03 6.85 11.54
CA ALA A 127 0.01 8.27 11.84
C ALA A 127 0.05 9.14 10.56
N ASN A 128 -0.65 10.27 10.62
CA ASN A 128 -0.56 11.33 9.63
C ASN A 128 -0.33 12.68 10.32
N TRP A 129 0.88 13.24 10.16
CA TRP A 129 1.28 14.48 10.81
C TRP A 129 0.43 15.69 10.42
N ASN A 130 -0.06 15.72 9.19
CA ASN A 130 -0.91 16.81 8.73
C ASN A 130 -2.23 16.86 9.51
N ILE A 131 -2.86 15.70 9.73
CA ILE A 131 -4.07 15.59 10.55
C ILE A 131 -3.75 15.89 12.02
N GLN A 132 -2.69 15.29 12.55
CA GLN A 132 -2.32 15.45 13.97
C GLN A 132 -2.02 16.90 14.34
N ARG A 133 -1.38 17.66 13.44
CA ARG A 133 -1.03 19.06 13.65
C ARG A 133 -2.08 20.04 13.13
N GLN A 134 -3.13 19.54 12.50
CA GLN A 134 -4.16 20.35 11.82
C GLN A 134 -3.58 21.33 10.80
N THR A 135 -2.48 20.92 10.15
CA THR A 135 -1.81 21.69 9.11
C THR A 135 -1.82 20.91 7.80
N PRO A 136 -2.47 21.41 6.76
CA PRO A 136 -2.45 20.76 5.46
C PRO A 136 -1.02 20.72 4.89
N ASN A 137 -0.78 19.78 3.96
CA ASN A 137 0.47 19.75 3.20
C ASN A 137 0.58 20.94 2.24
N SER A 138 1.69 21.02 1.46
CA SER A 138 1.93 22.10 0.49
C SER A 138 0.86 22.25 -0.61
N TYR A 139 0.01 21.24 -0.80
CA TYR A 139 -1.12 21.25 -1.74
C TYR A 139 -2.43 21.69 -1.08
N GLY A 140 -2.41 22.08 0.19
CA GLY A 140 -3.60 22.45 0.95
C GLY A 140 -4.48 21.26 1.38
N SER A 141 -3.94 20.04 1.35
CA SER A 141 -4.65 18.79 1.68
C SER A 141 -4.04 18.09 2.90
N PHE A 142 -4.81 17.21 3.52
CA PHE A 142 -4.38 16.48 4.71
C PHE A 142 -3.82 15.08 4.42
N GLN A 143 -4.08 14.51 3.23
CA GLN A 143 -3.58 13.19 2.87
C GLN A 143 -2.06 13.16 2.69
N LYS A 144 -1.45 11.97 2.93
CA LYS A 144 -0.08 11.71 2.52
C LYS A 144 0.00 11.46 1.02
N GLU A 145 1.13 11.83 0.41
CA GLU A 145 1.35 11.70 -1.03
C GLU A 145 1.25 10.25 -1.53
N ASP A 146 1.86 9.31 -0.82
CA ASP A 146 1.84 7.87 -1.14
C ASP A 146 0.43 7.27 -1.06
N HIS A 147 -0.33 7.61 -0.02
CA HIS A 147 -1.72 7.17 0.12
C HIS A 147 -2.62 7.81 -0.94
N TYR A 148 -2.36 9.07 -1.29
CA TYR A 148 -3.06 9.76 -2.36
C TYR A 148 -2.83 9.10 -3.72
N VAL A 149 -1.57 8.80 -4.06
CA VAL A 149 -1.21 8.11 -5.30
C VAL A 149 -1.89 6.74 -5.38
N GLN A 150 -1.97 6.00 -4.29
CA GLN A 150 -2.65 4.71 -4.24
C GLN A 150 -4.12 4.82 -4.65
N VAL A 151 -4.88 5.72 -4.04
CA VAL A 151 -6.30 5.89 -4.39
C VAL A 151 -6.53 6.46 -5.78
N LEU A 152 -5.60 7.32 -6.26
CA LEU A 152 -5.62 7.79 -7.64
C LEU A 152 -5.48 6.65 -8.64
N LEU A 153 -4.58 5.71 -8.38
CA LEU A 153 -4.37 4.53 -9.22
C LEU A 153 -5.63 3.65 -9.22
N TYR A 154 -6.22 3.38 -8.06
CA TYR A 154 -7.46 2.60 -7.96
C TYR A 154 -8.61 3.27 -8.73
N TYR A 155 -8.81 4.55 -8.51
CA TYR A 155 -9.86 5.27 -9.23
C TYR A 155 -9.56 5.37 -10.74
N GLY A 156 -8.29 5.49 -11.11
CA GLY A 156 -7.84 5.41 -12.50
C GLY A 156 -8.24 4.10 -13.17
N VAL A 157 -8.09 2.97 -12.47
CA VAL A 157 -8.54 1.64 -12.93
C VAL A 157 -10.07 1.61 -13.11
N LEU A 158 -10.82 2.05 -12.11
CA LEU A 158 -12.29 2.10 -12.20
C LEU A 158 -12.76 2.96 -13.38
N ARG A 159 -12.19 4.13 -13.54
CA ARG A 159 -12.54 5.01 -14.66
C ARG A 159 -12.25 4.39 -16.00
N HIS A 160 -11.11 3.74 -16.15
CA HIS A 160 -10.72 3.13 -17.41
C HIS A 160 -11.63 1.93 -17.75
N ASN A 161 -11.86 1.06 -16.78
CA ASN A 161 -12.63 -0.16 -16.99
C ASN A 161 -14.13 0.10 -17.20
N PHE A 162 -14.70 1.09 -16.49
CA PHE A 162 -16.15 1.35 -16.47
C PHE A 162 -16.54 2.70 -17.10
N ASN A 163 -15.57 3.40 -17.70
CA ASN A 163 -15.78 4.70 -18.34
C ASN A 163 -16.53 5.71 -17.45
N LEU A 164 -16.16 5.77 -16.15
CA LEU A 164 -16.84 6.60 -15.18
C LEU A 164 -16.60 8.09 -15.41
N PRO A 165 -17.61 8.97 -15.23
CA PRO A 165 -17.43 10.42 -15.18
C PRO A 165 -16.46 10.84 -14.07
N TYR A 166 -15.83 12.03 -14.19
CA TYR A 166 -14.84 12.51 -13.23
C TYR A 166 -15.38 12.80 -11.82
N ASP A 167 -16.64 13.10 -11.73
CA ASP A 167 -17.36 13.53 -10.52
C ASP A 167 -18.27 12.46 -9.94
N LYS A 168 -18.27 11.25 -10.53
CA LYS A 168 -19.21 10.20 -10.09
C LYS A 168 -18.88 9.63 -8.72
N THR A 169 -17.59 9.47 -8.41
CA THR A 169 -17.12 8.75 -7.23
C THR A 169 -16.59 9.69 -6.18
N ASP A 170 -17.15 9.62 -4.99
CA ASP A 170 -16.57 10.22 -3.79
C ASP A 170 -15.39 9.34 -3.32
N ILE A 171 -14.20 9.90 -3.31
CA ILE A 171 -12.97 9.19 -2.94
C ILE A 171 -12.55 9.65 -1.56
N ARG A 172 -12.41 8.72 -0.63
CA ARG A 172 -12.04 9.02 0.76
C ARG A 172 -10.85 8.21 1.24
N LEU A 173 -10.01 8.85 2.05
CA LEU A 173 -8.97 8.19 2.83
C LEU A 173 -9.39 8.19 4.30
N LEU A 174 -9.57 6.99 4.84
CA LEU A 174 -9.87 6.78 6.25
C LEU A 174 -8.57 6.60 7.04
N TYR A 175 -8.18 7.60 7.81
CA TYR A 175 -7.10 7.49 8.80
C TYR A 175 -7.69 7.08 10.15
N SER A 176 -7.89 5.80 10.35
CA SER A 176 -8.60 5.24 11.51
C SER A 176 -7.97 5.51 12.87
N LYS A 177 -6.74 5.99 12.89
CA LYS A 177 -6.08 6.50 14.11
C LYS A 177 -6.76 7.76 14.67
N TYR A 178 -7.46 8.54 13.86
CA TYR A 178 -8.01 9.85 14.21
C TYR A 178 -9.54 9.83 14.22
N PRO A 179 -10.17 10.56 15.17
CA PRO A 179 -11.62 10.67 15.20
C PRO A 179 -12.15 11.54 14.04
N LEU A 180 -13.44 11.46 13.78
CA LEU A 180 -14.15 12.38 12.89
C LEU A 180 -14.12 13.83 13.41
N PRO A 181 -14.14 14.82 12.50
CA PRO A 181 -14.13 14.68 11.03
C PRO A 181 -12.73 14.48 10.44
N GLY A 182 -11.67 14.70 11.22
CA GLY A 182 -10.29 14.72 10.74
C GLY A 182 -9.78 13.37 10.21
N GLY A 183 -10.33 12.25 10.71
CA GLY A 183 -9.94 10.91 10.27
C GLY A 183 -10.44 10.51 8.89
N LEU A 184 -11.46 11.17 8.35
CA LEU A 184 -12.04 10.86 7.04
C LEU A 184 -11.79 11.99 6.06
N VAL A 185 -10.76 11.84 5.24
CA VAL A 185 -10.30 12.87 4.30
C VAL A 185 -10.92 12.65 2.92
N VAL A 186 -11.61 13.68 2.41
CA VAL A 186 -12.11 13.70 1.03
C VAL A 186 -10.95 13.97 0.07
N VAL A 187 -10.86 13.19 -1.00
CA VAL A 187 -9.77 13.24 -1.96
C VAL A 187 -10.28 13.66 -3.33
N SER A 188 -9.66 14.68 -3.91
CA SER A 188 -9.96 15.12 -5.27
C SER A 188 -9.11 14.37 -6.29
N PHE A 189 -9.71 14.00 -7.42
CA PHE A 189 -9.01 13.34 -8.51
C PHE A 189 -8.38 14.35 -9.47
N TYR A 190 -7.08 14.18 -9.74
CA TYR A 190 -6.34 14.98 -10.71
C TYR A 190 -5.70 14.10 -11.78
N LYS A 191 -6.22 14.20 -13.02
CA LYS A 191 -5.75 13.41 -14.17
C LYS A 191 -4.24 13.52 -14.41
N ARG A 192 -3.67 14.72 -14.22
CA ARG A 192 -2.23 14.94 -14.39
C ARG A 192 -1.41 14.12 -13.41
N LEU A 193 -1.83 14.08 -12.14
CA LEU A 193 -1.10 13.32 -11.12
C LEU A 193 -1.21 11.80 -11.35
N LEU A 194 -2.35 11.31 -11.83
CA LEU A 194 -2.46 9.93 -12.28
C LEU A 194 -1.45 9.61 -13.39
N ALA A 195 -1.34 10.49 -14.40
CA ALA A 195 -0.38 10.29 -15.49
C ALA A 195 1.07 10.30 -14.99
N GLU A 196 1.40 11.14 -14.02
CA GLU A 196 2.73 11.17 -13.39
C GLU A 196 2.99 9.89 -12.57
N ALA A 197 2.01 9.39 -11.82
CA ALA A 197 2.12 8.13 -11.10
C ALA A 197 2.36 6.93 -12.05
N LEU A 198 1.66 6.90 -13.18
CA LEU A 198 1.88 5.88 -14.22
C LEU A 198 3.27 5.97 -14.85
N LYS A 199 3.76 7.17 -15.11
CA LYS A 199 5.15 7.37 -15.59
C LYS A 199 6.17 6.88 -14.58
N PHE A 200 5.97 7.17 -13.30
CA PHE A 200 6.85 6.69 -12.24
C PHE A 200 6.86 5.16 -12.17
N ARG A 201 5.68 4.51 -12.20
CA ARG A 201 5.56 3.07 -12.28
C ARG A 201 6.30 2.50 -13.49
N ASN A 202 6.15 3.09 -14.67
CA ASN A 202 6.84 2.65 -15.88
C ASN A 202 8.37 2.72 -15.73
N ARG A 203 8.90 3.74 -15.07
CA ARG A 203 10.34 3.83 -14.75
C ARG A 203 10.79 2.70 -13.83
N ALA A 204 10.00 2.36 -12.80
CA ALA A 204 10.30 1.27 -11.89
C ALA A 204 10.32 -0.09 -12.62
N VAL A 205 9.34 -0.34 -13.48
CA VAL A 205 9.27 -1.55 -14.30
C VAL A 205 10.44 -1.61 -15.30
N ALA A 206 10.77 -0.49 -15.97
CA ALA A 206 11.91 -0.44 -16.86
C ALA A 206 13.23 -0.78 -16.16
N LEU A 207 13.40 -0.36 -14.90
CA LEU A 207 14.56 -0.69 -14.09
C LEU A 207 14.61 -2.21 -13.79
N ASP A 208 13.48 -2.84 -13.46
CA ASP A 208 13.40 -4.29 -13.24
C ASP A 208 13.82 -5.06 -14.49
N TYR A 209 13.34 -4.67 -15.67
CA TYR A 209 13.74 -5.25 -16.96
C TYR A 209 15.24 -5.02 -17.26
N MET A 210 15.75 -3.83 -16.96
CA MET A 210 17.16 -3.51 -17.17
C MET A 210 18.04 -4.43 -16.31
N VAL A 211 17.73 -4.58 -15.02
CA VAL A 211 18.48 -5.46 -14.12
C VAL A 211 18.38 -6.92 -14.57
N ALA A 212 17.20 -7.39 -14.95
CA ALA A 212 17.02 -8.78 -15.40
C ALA A 212 17.82 -9.08 -16.70
N ARG A 213 17.89 -8.13 -17.61
CA ARG A 213 18.59 -8.31 -18.92
C ARG A 213 20.09 -8.07 -18.83
N GLN A 214 20.51 -6.97 -18.20
CA GLN A 214 21.90 -6.49 -18.20
C GLN A 214 22.68 -6.89 -16.95
N GLY A 215 21.95 -7.32 -15.89
CA GLY A 215 22.53 -7.73 -14.62
C GLY A 215 22.59 -6.60 -13.59
N PHE A 216 22.69 -7.00 -12.33
CA PHE A 216 22.68 -6.07 -11.20
C PHE A 216 23.94 -5.19 -11.14
N GLN A 217 25.05 -5.62 -11.76
CA GLN A 217 26.29 -4.83 -11.87
C GLN A 217 26.08 -3.46 -12.51
N THR A 218 25.03 -3.30 -13.34
CA THR A 218 24.69 -2.01 -13.97
C THR A 218 24.14 -0.99 -12.98
N VAL A 219 23.58 -1.47 -11.87
CA VAL A 219 22.96 -0.64 -10.82
C VAL A 219 23.94 -0.29 -9.71
N MET A 220 24.98 -1.11 -9.50
CA MET A 220 25.97 -0.90 -8.43
C MET A 220 26.56 0.53 -8.42
N PRO A 221 26.95 1.15 -9.54
CA PRO A 221 27.48 2.51 -9.54
C PRO A 221 26.44 3.58 -9.14
N LEU A 222 25.15 3.26 -9.27
CA LEU A 222 24.02 4.15 -8.94
C LEU A 222 23.64 4.11 -7.45
N LEU A 223 24.10 3.09 -6.70
CA LEU A 223 23.82 2.94 -5.28
C LEU A 223 24.68 3.90 -4.46
N LYS A 224 24.37 5.18 -4.55
CA LYS A 224 25.00 6.27 -3.80
C LYS A 224 23.93 7.06 -3.08
N THR A 225 24.17 7.45 -1.84
CA THR A 225 23.24 8.23 -1.04
C THR A 225 22.80 9.53 -1.75
N ALA A 226 23.72 10.18 -2.49
CA ALA A 226 23.43 11.36 -3.27
C ALA A 226 22.39 11.10 -4.39
N ASN A 227 22.45 9.94 -5.05
CA ASN A 227 21.50 9.57 -6.10
C ASN A 227 20.11 9.25 -5.56
N LEU A 228 20.01 8.89 -4.26
CA LEU A 228 18.76 8.58 -3.58
C LEU A 228 18.12 9.82 -2.94
N ASN A 229 18.81 10.95 -2.94
CA ASN A 229 18.32 12.23 -2.50
C ASN A 229 17.98 13.15 -3.69
N GLU A 230 17.07 12.70 -4.55
CA GLU A 230 16.70 13.45 -5.76
C GLU A 230 16.20 14.87 -5.47
N LYS A 231 15.57 15.08 -4.31
CA LYS A 231 15.04 16.39 -3.87
C LYS A 231 16.10 17.29 -3.25
N GLY A 232 17.34 16.82 -3.09
CA GLY A 232 18.42 17.60 -2.45
C GLY A 232 18.11 17.99 -1.00
N ILE A 233 17.39 17.17 -0.25
CA ILE A 233 16.97 17.49 1.13
C ILE A 233 18.20 17.50 2.04
N THR A 234 18.35 18.55 2.84
CA THR A 234 19.47 18.73 3.78
C THR A 234 19.01 18.99 5.21
N ASP A 235 17.72 18.81 5.48
CA ASP A 235 17.14 19.03 6.80
C ASP A 235 17.59 17.99 7.85
N LYS A 236 17.20 18.21 9.11
CA LYS A 236 17.52 17.30 10.22
C LYS A 236 16.92 15.90 10.03
N LEU A 237 15.77 15.78 9.36
CA LEU A 237 15.15 14.49 9.07
C LEU A 237 16.03 13.65 8.15
N TRP A 238 16.50 14.27 7.06
CA TRP A 238 17.43 13.62 6.15
C TRP A 238 18.74 13.24 6.84
N THR A 239 19.39 14.21 7.51
CA THR A 239 20.72 14.03 8.06
C THR A 239 20.77 13.02 9.21
N ASN A 240 19.77 13.04 10.10
CA ASN A 240 19.80 12.25 11.32
C ASN A 240 19.09 10.90 11.20
N TYR A 241 18.17 10.73 10.24
CA TYR A 241 17.36 9.53 10.18
C TYR A 241 17.42 8.84 8.82
N VAL A 242 17.13 9.53 7.71
CA VAL A 242 17.00 8.89 6.40
C VAL A 242 18.37 8.48 5.84
N ARG A 243 19.32 9.39 5.81
CA ARG A 243 20.65 9.14 5.29
C ARG A 243 21.39 8.01 6.03
N PRO A 244 21.44 7.95 7.37
CA PRO A 244 22.10 6.85 8.08
C PRO A 244 21.47 5.48 7.79
N GLN A 245 20.13 5.43 7.67
CA GLN A 245 19.45 4.18 7.31
C GLN A 245 19.81 3.73 5.88
N LEU A 246 19.84 4.64 4.92
CA LEU A 246 20.25 4.34 3.55
C LEU A 246 21.72 3.90 3.48
N GLU A 247 22.60 4.58 4.19
CA GLU A 247 24.02 4.22 4.27
C GLU A 247 24.21 2.83 4.89
N GLY A 248 23.43 2.49 5.92
CA GLY A 248 23.46 1.16 6.53
C GLY A 248 23.08 0.02 5.57
N ILE A 249 22.26 0.31 4.56
CA ILE A 249 21.86 -0.67 3.54
C ILE A 249 22.85 -0.69 2.37
N ILE A 250 23.28 0.47 1.92
CA ILE A 250 24.08 0.62 0.70
C ILE A 250 25.56 0.27 0.97
N SER A 251 26.10 0.69 2.11
CA SER A 251 27.51 0.52 2.43
C SER A 251 27.97 -0.94 2.39
N PRO A 252 27.26 -1.91 3.02
CA PRO A 252 27.65 -3.31 2.95
C PRO A 252 27.71 -3.86 1.52
N VAL A 253 26.89 -3.32 0.63
CA VAL A 253 26.82 -3.77 -0.77
C VAL A 253 27.89 -3.10 -1.63
N THR A 254 28.13 -1.80 -1.42
CA THR A 254 29.06 -1.02 -2.25
C THR A 254 30.53 -1.24 -1.87
N THR A 255 30.80 -1.78 -0.69
CA THR A 255 32.13 -2.16 -0.24
C THR A 255 32.55 -3.56 -0.68
N LEU A 256 31.66 -4.33 -1.29
CA LEU A 256 32.00 -5.63 -1.85
C LEU A 256 33.01 -5.51 -3.00
N GLU A 257 34.02 -6.37 -2.97
CA GLU A 257 35.08 -6.40 -3.98
C GLU A 257 35.30 -7.83 -4.52
N GLY A 258 35.99 -7.94 -5.65
CA GLY A 258 36.40 -9.20 -6.21
C GLY A 258 35.27 -10.22 -6.40
N ALA A 259 35.48 -11.43 -5.92
CA ALA A 259 34.54 -12.54 -6.05
C ALA A 259 33.22 -12.31 -5.29
N ASP A 260 33.26 -11.66 -4.13
CA ASP A 260 32.07 -11.40 -3.34
C ASP A 260 31.12 -10.44 -4.06
N ARG A 261 31.66 -9.42 -4.69
CA ARG A 261 30.89 -8.48 -5.51
C ARG A 261 30.28 -9.18 -6.73
N GLU A 262 31.06 -10.01 -7.39
CA GLU A 262 30.57 -10.77 -8.54
C GLU A 262 29.45 -11.73 -8.16
N TYR A 263 29.66 -12.50 -7.08
CA TYR A 263 28.65 -13.41 -6.55
C TYR A 263 27.36 -12.67 -6.18
N PHE A 264 27.47 -11.58 -5.43
CA PHE A 264 26.30 -10.76 -5.06
C PHE A 264 25.54 -10.25 -6.28
N CYS A 265 26.24 -9.70 -7.27
CA CYS A 265 25.60 -9.19 -8.48
C CYS A 265 24.91 -10.31 -9.28
N ARG A 266 25.51 -11.50 -9.35
CA ARG A 266 24.90 -12.67 -10.03
C ARG A 266 23.64 -13.14 -9.30
N MET A 267 23.69 -13.25 -7.97
CA MET A 267 22.54 -13.65 -7.16
C MET A 267 21.39 -12.64 -7.24
N MET A 268 21.69 -11.36 -7.14
CA MET A 268 20.68 -10.32 -7.32
C MET A 268 20.08 -10.33 -8.73
N THR A 269 20.89 -10.55 -9.77
CA THR A 269 20.40 -10.69 -11.13
C THR A 269 19.45 -11.88 -11.26
N PHE A 270 19.81 -13.01 -10.65
CA PHE A 270 18.95 -14.19 -10.61
C PHE A 270 17.60 -13.88 -9.93
N VAL A 271 17.62 -13.27 -8.74
CA VAL A 271 16.37 -12.90 -8.02
C VAL A 271 15.48 -11.99 -8.87
N PHE A 272 16.06 -10.99 -9.55
CA PHE A 272 15.27 -10.10 -10.41
C PHE A 272 14.69 -10.84 -11.62
N ARG A 273 15.43 -11.78 -12.21
CA ARG A 273 14.93 -12.60 -13.31
C ARG A 273 13.78 -13.49 -12.85
N GLU A 274 13.93 -14.19 -11.74
CA GLU A 274 12.88 -15.02 -11.18
C GLU A 274 11.62 -14.23 -10.86
N GLN A 275 11.76 -13.07 -10.22
CA GLN A 275 10.62 -12.20 -9.93
C GLN A 275 9.93 -11.70 -11.21
N LEU A 276 10.70 -11.39 -12.25
CA LEU A 276 10.15 -10.95 -13.52
C LEU A 276 9.44 -12.13 -14.22
N TYR A 277 10.08 -13.30 -14.31
CA TYR A 277 9.50 -14.47 -14.95
C TYR A 277 8.26 -14.99 -14.24
N ASN A 278 8.21 -14.93 -12.92
CA ASN A 278 7.00 -15.25 -12.17
C ASN A 278 5.81 -14.35 -12.53
N LYS A 279 6.08 -13.12 -12.96
CA LYS A 279 5.03 -12.17 -13.37
C LYS A 279 4.66 -12.27 -14.84
N THR A 280 5.64 -12.50 -15.71
CA THR A 280 5.48 -12.39 -17.17
C THR A 280 5.52 -13.75 -17.88
N GLY A 281 5.88 -14.83 -17.19
CA GLY A 281 6.12 -16.13 -17.78
C GLY A 281 7.44 -16.20 -18.53
N THR A 282 7.87 -17.43 -18.83
CA THR A 282 8.95 -17.71 -19.77
C THR A 282 8.36 -17.92 -21.15
N LEU A 283 9.00 -17.38 -22.19
CA LEU A 283 8.59 -17.59 -23.59
C LEU A 283 8.35 -19.07 -23.86
N GLY A 284 7.08 -19.47 -24.00
CA GLY A 284 6.65 -20.81 -24.39
C GLY A 284 6.45 -21.86 -23.28
N GLN A 285 6.60 -21.50 -22.01
CA GLN A 285 6.29 -22.39 -20.87
C GLN A 285 5.40 -21.62 -19.87
N GLY A 286 4.09 -21.69 -20.12
CA GLY A 286 3.07 -20.89 -19.50
C GLY A 286 2.89 -21.10 -18.01
N ASN A 287 1.95 -20.42 -17.45
CA ASN A 287 1.40 -20.27 -16.10
C ASN A 287 2.01 -19.11 -15.31
N SER A 288 2.22 -17.98 -15.96
CA SER A 288 2.47 -16.72 -15.27
C SER A 288 1.17 -16.03 -14.86
N MET A 289 1.26 -15.08 -13.95
CA MET A 289 0.12 -14.20 -13.64
C MET A 289 -0.44 -13.48 -14.89
N ALA A 290 0.39 -13.22 -15.90
CA ALA A 290 -0.02 -12.62 -17.16
C ALA A 290 -0.85 -13.58 -18.03
N ASP A 291 -0.61 -14.87 -17.93
CA ASP A 291 -1.34 -15.88 -18.70
C ASP A 291 -2.77 -16.09 -18.20
N LEU A 292 -3.04 -15.79 -16.91
CA LEU A 292 -4.38 -15.84 -16.33
C LEU A 292 -5.39 -14.96 -17.08
N TRP A 293 -4.94 -13.90 -17.75
CA TRP A 293 -5.79 -13.01 -18.53
C TRP A 293 -6.34 -13.68 -19.80
N ASN A 294 -5.50 -14.45 -20.44
CA ASN A 294 -5.82 -15.13 -21.69
C ASN A 294 -6.33 -16.57 -21.49
N MET A 295 -6.38 -17.03 -20.25
CA MET A 295 -6.94 -18.34 -19.92
C MET A 295 -8.45 -18.38 -20.12
N PRO A 296 -9.01 -19.43 -20.72
CA PRO A 296 -10.45 -19.68 -20.68
C PRO A 296 -10.98 -19.70 -19.25
N LEU A 297 -12.24 -19.31 -19.07
CA LEU A 297 -12.85 -19.26 -17.74
C LEU A 297 -12.85 -20.62 -17.04
N GLU A 298 -12.90 -21.70 -17.81
CA GLU A 298 -12.88 -23.10 -17.37
C GLU A 298 -11.53 -23.53 -16.80
N GLU A 299 -10.45 -22.81 -17.16
CA GLU A 299 -9.08 -23.08 -16.68
C GLU A 299 -8.64 -22.15 -15.53
N LYS A 300 -9.43 -21.09 -15.25
CA LYS A 300 -9.23 -20.15 -14.13
C LYS A 300 -9.79 -20.68 -12.84
#